data_e0aff585a2dad2265b357d344e17a20f
#
_entry.id   e0aff585a2dad2265b357d344e17a20f
#
_cell.length_a   1.000
_cell.length_b   1.000
_cell.length_c   1.000
_cell.angle_alpha   90.00
_cell.angle_beta   90.00
_cell.angle_gamma   90.00
#
_symmetry.space_group_name_H-M   'P 1'
#
loop_
_entity.id
_entity.type
_entity.pdbx_description
1 polymer ?
#
loop_
_entity_poly.entity_id
_entity_poly.type
_entity_poly.pdbx_seq_one_letter_code
_entity_poly.pdbx_strand_id
1 'polypeptide(L)'
;MDSGMIGKIEKARRYAEEPERIRFVHFQVTFQGTNGPHTVTYTQGLWHCTCHFFATRGVCSHSMAMERVLGIMLPAEAMASAAPVRIVS
;
A
#
# COMPACT_ATOMS: atom_id res chain seq x y z
N MET A 1 31.42 7.47 -12.60
CA MET A 1 30.08 7.07 -13.05
C MET A 1 30.00 7.36 -14.53
N ASP A 2 29.56 6.43 -15.30
CA ASP A 2 29.52 6.61 -16.74
C ASP A 2 28.21 7.27 -17.17
N SER A 3 28.14 7.64 -18.44
CA SER A 3 26.97 8.36 -18.94
C SER A 3 25.72 7.51 -18.93
N GLY A 4 25.85 6.19 -19.09
CA GLY A 4 24.71 5.30 -19.00
C GLY A 4 24.09 5.29 -17.61
N MET A 5 24.94 5.32 -16.59
CA MET A 5 24.45 5.35 -15.23
C MET A 5 23.79 6.69 -14.92
N ILE A 6 24.34 7.79 -15.43
CA ILE A 6 23.74 9.09 -15.23
C ILE A 6 22.34 9.15 -15.82
N GLY A 7 22.16 8.59 -17.01
CA GLY A 7 20.85 8.55 -17.63
C GLY A 7 19.85 7.71 -16.84
N LYS A 8 20.31 6.60 -16.25
CA LYS A 8 19.45 5.76 -15.43
C LYS A 8 19.03 6.48 -14.16
N ILE A 9 19.92 7.23 -13.55
CA ILE A 9 19.61 7.97 -12.34
C ILE A 9 18.54 9.02 -12.62
N GLU A 10 18.67 9.73 -13.73
CA GLU A 10 17.68 10.75 -14.07
C GLU A 10 16.34 10.14 -14.40
N LYS A 11 16.34 9.01 -15.09
CA LYS A 11 15.09 8.34 -15.41
C LYS A 11 14.41 7.82 -14.14
N ALA A 12 15.20 7.29 -13.22
CA ALA A 12 14.65 6.82 -11.95
C ALA A 12 13.98 7.95 -11.17
N ARG A 13 14.57 9.13 -11.23
CA ARG A 13 14.02 10.28 -10.55
C ARG A 13 12.65 10.65 -11.12
N ARG A 14 12.53 10.64 -12.44
CA ARG A 14 11.26 10.94 -13.08
C ARG A 14 10.21 9.87 -12.79
N TYR A 15 10.62 8.61 -12.83
CA TYR A 15 9.70 7.53 -12.52
C TYR A 15 9.17 7.64 -11.08
N ALA A 16 10.04 8.05 -10.15
CA ALA A 16 9.62 8.17 -8.76
C ALA A 16 8.58 9.26 -8.55
N GLU A 17 8.52 10.22 -9.47
CA GLU A 17 7.53 11.27 -9.41
C GLU A 17 6.20 10.86 -10.04
N GLU A 18 6.13 9.65 -10.58
CA GLU A 18 4.95 9.14 -11.26
C GLU A 18 4.56 7.78 -10.66
N PRO A 19 4.11 7.76 -9.41
CA PRO A 19 3.80 6.48 -8.76
C PRO A 19 2.67 5.71 -9.45
N GLU A 20 1.89 6.36 -10.29
CA GLU A 20 0.84 5.68 -11.04
C GLU A 20 1.39 4.67 -12.03
N ARG A 21 2.70 4.70 -12.30
CA ARG A 21 3.35 3.69 -13.14
C ARG A 21 3.49 2.35 -12.43
N ILE A 22 3.36 2.36 -11.09
CA ILE A 22 3.61 1.18 -10.29
C ILE A 22 2.29 0.67 -9.76
N ARG A 23 2.06 -0.63 -9.90
CA ARG A 23 0.87 -1.24 -9.33
C ARG A 23 1.32 -2.41 -8.47
N PHE A 24 0.92 -2.40 -7.22
CA PHE A 24 1.23 -3.51 -6.34
C PHE A 24 0.34 -4.70 -6.67
N VAL A 25 0.96 -5.86 -6.75
CA VAL A 25 0.25 -7.11 -6.99
C VAL A 25 0.27 -7.95 -5.73
N HIS A 26 1.39 -7.99 -5.05
CA HIS A 26 1.55 -8.80 -3.85
C HIS A 26 2.67 -8.23 -3.01
N PHE A 27 2.46 -8.10 -1.71
CA PHE A 27 3.54 -7.71 -0.81
C PHE A 27 3.18 -8.10 0.61
N GLN A 28 4.21 -8.12 1.47
CA GLN A 28 4.06 -8.33 2.88
C GLN A 28 4.98 -7.35 3.58
N VAL A 29 4.47 -6.67 4.58
CA VAL A 29 5.27 -5.71 5.33
C VAL A 29 5.08 -5.92 6.82
N THR A 30 6.05 -5.45 7.60
CA THR A 30 5.91 -5.35 9.05
C THR A 30 5.50 -3.92 9.35
N PHE A 31 4.36 -3.78 9.98
CA PHE A 31 3.82 -2.46 10.32
C PHE A 31 4.01 -2.24 11.82
N GLN A 32 4.73 -1.17 12.18
CA GLN A 32 4.94 -0.85 13.59
C GLN A 32 3.74 -0.07 14.10
N GLY A 33 2.82 -0.77 14.74
CA GLY A 33 1.68 -0.11 15.36
C GLY A 33 2.04 0.40 16.74
N THR A 34 1.10 1.10 17.37
CA THR A 34 1.34 1.65 18.70
C THR A 34 1.45 0.56 19.75
N ASN A 35 0.84 -0.60 19.52
CA ASN A 35 0.87 -1.70 20.48
C ASN A 35 1.78 -2.83 20.06
N GLY A 36 2.64 -2.58 19.08
CA GLY A 36 3.60 -3.59 18.64
C GLY A 36 3.55 -3.82 17.14
N PRO A 37 4.40 -4.71 16.64
CA PRO A 37 4.46 -4.96 15.21
C PRO A 37 3.33 -5.85 14.73
N HIS A 38 2.89 -5.61 13.52
CA HIS A 38 1.89 -6.42 12.86
C HIS A 38 2.37 -6.74 11.45
N THR A 39 1.89 -7.85 10.91
CA THR A 39 2.19 -8.21 9.52
C THR A 39 0.98 -7.84 8.68
N VAL A 40 1.21 -7.02 7.66
CA VAL A 40 0.17 -6.63 6.71
C VAL A 40 0.52 -7.22 5.36
N THR A 41 -0.40 -7.96 4.80
CA THR A 41 -0.20 -8.64 3.53
C THR A 41 -1.25 -8.16 2.53
N TYR A 42 -0.83 -7.99 1.30
CA TYR A 42 -1.71 -7.61 0.21
C TYR A 42 -1.49 -8.61 -0.94
N THR A 43 -2.57 -9.17 -1.47
CA THR A 43 -2.48 -10.10 -2.59
C THR A 43 -3.66 -9.87 -3.51
N GLN A 44 -3.40 -9.35 -4.68
CA GLN A 44 -4.40 -9.19 -5.74
C GLN A 44 -5.68 -8.53 -5.25
N GLY A 45 -5.54 -7.44 -4.55
CA GLY A 45 -6.68 -6.66 -4.07
C GLY A 45 -7.17 -7.05 -2.69
N LEU A 46 -6.64 -8.11 -2.11
CA LEU A 46 -7.09 -8.58 -0.81
C LEU A 46 -6.07 -8.26 0.27
N TRP A 47 -6.52 -7.63 1.31
CA TRP A 47 -5.70 -7.26 2.45
C TRP A 47 -5.81 -8.28 3.55
N HIS A 48 -4.77 -8.41 4.34
CA HIS A 48 -4.78 -9.22 5.56
C HIS A 48 -3.85 -8.55 6.58
N CYS A 49 -4.30 -8.48 7.80
CA CYS A 49 -3.50 -7.94 8.89
C CYS A 49 -3.65 -8.85 10.10
N THR A 50 -2.58 -8.99 10.88
CA THR A 50 -2.59 -9.89 12.02
C THR A 50 -3.25 -9.30 13.25
N CYS A 51 -3.72 -8.06 13.21
CA CYS A 51 -4.32 -7.46 14.38
C CYS A 51 -5.72 -8.03 14.62
N HIS A 52 -6.16 -7.90 15.88
CA HIS A 52 -7.45 -8.45 16.28
C HIS A 52 -8.63 -7.76 15.58
N PHE A 53 -8.53 -6.46 15.39
CA PHE A 53 -9.61 -5.70 14.77
C PHE A 53 -9.85 -6.19 13.34
N PHE A 54 -8.79 -6.47 12.60
CA PHE A 54 -8.93 -6.97 11.24
C PHE A 54 -9.62 -8.33 11.23
N ALA A 55 -9.31 -9.17 12.21
CA ALA A 55 -9.89 -10.51 12.28
C ALA A 55 -11.41 -10.45 12.40
N THR A 56 -11.95 -9.42 13.04
CA THR A 56 -13.40 -9.33 13.23
C THR A 56 -14.08 -8.46 12.18
N ARG A 57 -13.39 -7.47 11.61
CA ARG A 57 -14.03 -6.51 10.74
C ARG A 57 -13.59 -6.57 9.28
N GLY A 58 -12.46 -7.24 9.00
CA GLY A 58 -11.94 -7.30 7.63
C GLY A 58 -11.23 -6.05 7.18
N VAL A 59 -11.09 -5.07 8.06
CA VAL A 59 -10.39 -3.82 7.78
C VAL A 59 -9.89 -3.28 9.12
N CYS A 60 -8.79 -2.56 9.10
CA CYS A 60 -8.24 -1.99 10.33
C CYS A 60 -7.43 -0.74 10.00
N SER A 61 -6.97 -0.06 11.06
CA SER A 61 -6.19 1.16 10.86
C SER A 61 -4.90 0.89 10.08
N HIS A 62 -4.32 -0.30 10.24
CA HIS A 62 -3.07 -0.62 9.54
C HIS A 62 -3.29 -0.76 8.04
N SER A 63 -4.32 -1.49 7.63
CA SER A 63 -4.61 -1.63 6.20
C SER A 63 -5.06 -0.31 5.59
N MET A 64 -5.85 0.47 6.33
CA MET A 64 -6.28 1.78 5.84
C MET A 64 -5.12 2.74 5.70
N ALA A 65 -4.16 2.68 6.63
CA ALA A 65 -2.97 3.52 6.54
C ALA A 65 -2.15 3.15 5.31
N MET A 66 -2.03 1.86 5.02
CA MET A 66 -1.30 1.42 3.83
C MET A 66 -1.98 1.93 2.56
N GLU A 67 -3.32 1.90 2.53
CA GLU A 67 -4.03 2.45 1.38
C GLU A 67 -3.74 3.92 1.19
N ARG A 68 -3.65 4.67 2.27
CA ARG A 68 -3.36 6.09 2.17
C ARG A 68 -1.93 6.36 1.70
N VAL A 69 -0.99 5.56 2.18
CA VAL A 69 0.42 5.74 1.82
C VAL A 69 0.66 5.35 0.37
N LEU A 70 0.12 4.20 -0.04
CA LEU A 70 0.37 3.69 -1.39
C LEU A 70 -0.53 4.32 -2.43
N GLY A 71 -1.74 4.72 -2.03
CA GLY A 71 -2.61 5.51 -2.87
C GLY A 71 -2.76 4.98 -4.27
N ILE A 72 -2.29 5.79 -5.21
CA ILE A 72 -2.50 5.51 -6.62
C ILE A 72 -1.76 4.26 -7.11
N MET A 73 -0.86 3.71 -6.33
CA MET A 73 -0.14 2.49 -6.73
C MET A 73 -0.96 1.23 -6.47
N LEU A 74 -2.16 1.35 -5.89
CA LEU A 74 -3.03 0.21 -5.68
C LEU A 74 -4.15 0.25 -6.71
N PRO A 75 -4.61 -0.93 -7.18
CA PRO A 75 -5.77 -0.94 -8.05
C PRO A 75 -7.01 -0.50 -7.29
N ALA A 76 -8.01 -0.02 -8.01
CA ALA A 76 -9.21 0.53 -7.40
C ALA A 76 -9.89 -0.47 -6.46
N GLU A 77 -9.84 -1.74 -6.79
CA GLU A 77 -10.46 -2.77 -5.97
C GLU A 77 -9.86 -2.86 -4.58
N ALA A 78 -8.57 -2.54 -4.46
CA ALA A 78 -7.88 -2.63 -3.19
C ALA A 78 -8.23 -1.48 -2.26
N MET A 79 -8.93 -0.47 -2.75
CA MET A 79 -9.31 0.68 -1.95
C MET A 79 -10.74 0.55 -1.43
N ALA A 80 -11.30 -0.62 -1.50
CA ALA A 80 -12.70 -0.80 -1.13
C ALA A 80 -12.97 -0.44 0.33
N SER A 81 -12.00 -0.64 1.20
CA SER A 81 -12.20 -0.34 2.60
C SER A 81 -12.36 1.16 2.84
N ALA A 82 -11.83 1.98 1.96
CA ALA A 82 -11.99 3.40 2.06
C ALA A 82 -13.26 3.87 1.42
N ALA A 83 -13.74 3.15 0.47
CA ALA A 83 -14.87 3.59 -0.28
C ALA A 83 -16.16 3.56 0.48
N PRO A 84 -16.52 2.54 1.08
CA PRO A 84 -17.82 2.50 1.65
C PRO A 84 -17.93 3.24 2.85
N VAL A 85 -17.28 3.49 3.11
CA VAL A 85 -17.50 4.09 4.07
C VAL A 85 -18.00 5.03 3.74
N ARG A 86 -18.10 4.76 2.84
CA ARG A 86 -18.42 5.48 2.40
C ARG A 86 -19.45 5.79 2.80
N ILE A 87 -19.70 5.55 3.11
CA ILE A 87 -20.26 5.91 3.59
C ILE A 87 -20.17 6.33 4.43
N VAL A 88 -19.94 6.24 4.45
CA VAL A 88 -19.73 6.66 5.24
C VAL A 88 -19.12 7.02 5.67
N SER A 89 -19.02 6.90 5.45
CA SER A 89 -18.34 7.19 5.83
C SER A 89 -17.95 7.50 6.15
#